data_7136963b09c25ae8cf52565667e9dd47
#
_entry.id   7136963b09c25ae8cf52565667e9dd47
#
_cell.length_a   1.000
_cell.length_b   1.000
_cell.length_c   1.000
_cell.angle_alpha   90.00
_cell.angle_beta   90.00
_cell.angle_gamma   90.00
#
_symmetry.space_group_name_H-M   'P 1'
#
loop_
_entity.id
_entity.type
_entity.pdbx_description
1 polymer ?
#
loop_
_entity_poly.entity_id
_entity_poly.type
_entity_poly.pdbx_seq_one_letter_code
_entity_poly.pdbx_strand_id
1 'polypeptide(L)'
;MQQLAEYLFHEGRNFHSYDFLGSFLGDNECTFRVWAPNAKEVYVTGDFCEWRPTDYKMERINQNGIYEITIPNVKEYDAYKYVIVPHHGDWLWKADPYARHAETRPKTASKVYDFPEFQWSDEKWMKQRTVPYQLPLNIYEVELGSFKKKENGDPYSYRELVDVLIPYVKEMNYTHIELLPITEYPYDKSWGYQVTGFFAATSRFGTPEDFMYFADECHRAGIGIILDWVPGHFTKDAFGLYEFDGTPCYEYGDPRIQEHKGWGTRAFDYGKTEVLSFLYSSAVFWLEKFHIDGLRVDAVSSMLFYNYCRSEEESARNIYGGFENLEAIRFIQSLNDYVRNEYPGVMMIAEESTAFAGVTKPVEEGGLGFHFKWNMGWMNDSLDYLEKDPLFRGGIHNQFTFSMMYAFSENYILPISHDEVVHGKKSLLDKASVSYEDKFSNYRAFMGYMMAHPGKKLNFMGNEIPQMIEWNEERELDWFLLKYPIHDATHRYVKDLNAFYKKHSELWQLDGGWTGFRWHEVEDVWNNCFVFSRMNSKGDSVIVISNFSGNYIKNYEIGVSKWGSYKVALNSDAKKYNGSGVVNRGLHTVTKPHKGFDYTLAVNVPPFSTLYIINNQ
;
A
#
# COMPACT_ATOMS: atom_id res chain seq x y z
N MET A 1 7.64 -31.45 18.00
CA MET A 1 7.35 -30.20 17.34
C MET A 1 8.34 -29.90 16.22
N GLN A 2 9.64 -29.94 16.46
CA GLN A 2 10.69 -29.64 15.47
C GLN A 2 10.59 -30.48 14.18
N GLN A 3 10.42 -31.81 14.26
CA GLN A 3 10.25 -32.66 13.07
C GLN A 3 9.02 -32.33 12.22
N LEU A 4 7.94 -31.90 12.84
CA LEU A 4 6.75 -31.47 12.10
C LEU A 4 6.99 -30.12 11.37
N ALA A 5 7.64 -29.17 12.05
CA ALA A 5 7.98 -27.87 11.44
C ALA A 5 8.94 -28.04 10.25
N GLU A 6 9.94 -28.90 10.38
CA GLU A 6 10.86 -29.29 9.31
C GLU A 6 10.11 -29.92 8.12
N TYR A 7 9.27 -30.93 8.39
CA TYR A 7 8.46 -31.60 7.36
C TYR A 7 7.57 -30.59 6.61
N LEU A 8 6.81 -29.75 7.33
CA LEU A 8 5.95 -28.74 6.73
C LEU A 8 6.73 -27.70 5.92
N PHE A 9 7.94 -27.35 6.35
CA PHE A 9 8.82 -26.43 5.62
C PHE A 9 9.16 -26.98 4.23
N HIS A 10 9.59 -28.25 4.17
CA HIS A 10 9.92 -28.89 2.90
C HIS A 10 8.71 -29.26 2.04
N GLU A 11 7.50 -29.32 2.62
CA GLU A 11 6.25 -29.52 1.88
C GLU A 11 5.64 -28.20 1.34
N GLY A 12 6.23 -27.04 1.63
CA GLY A 12 5.70 -25.74 1.22
C GLY A 12 4.42 -25.35 1.98
N ARG A 13 4.28 -25.81 3.21
CA ARG A 13 3.05 -25.66 4.03
C ARG A 13 3.34 -25.12 5.44
N ASN A 14 4.55 -24.65 5.69
CA ASN A 14 4.90 -24.05 6.97
C ASN A 14 4.68 -22.55 6.95
N PHE A 15 3.61 -22.07 7.57
CA PHE A 15 3.28 -20.65 7.72
C PHE A 15 4.00 -19.98 8.90
N HIS A 16 4.77 -20.76 9.69
CA HIS A 16 5.48 -20.30 10.88
C HIS A 16 6.94 -20.79 10.87
N SER A 17 7.59 -20.82 9.69
CA SER A 17 8.97 -21.28 9.60
C SER A 17 9.96 -20.40 10.34
N TYR A 18 9.60 -19.16 10.69
CA TYR A 18 10.35 -18.28 11.58
C TYR A 18 10.44 -18.78 13.05
N ASP A 19 9.60 -19.72 13.46
CA ASP A 19 9.71 -20.41 14.75
C ASP A 19 10.65 -21.63 14.68
N PHE A 20 11.14 -21.96 13.48
CA PHE A 20 12.02 -23.11 13.23
C PHE A 20 13.38 -22.70 12.65
N LEU A 21 13.43 -21.75 11.71
CA LEU A 21 14.65 -21.23 11.07
C LEU A 21 15.00 -19.85 11.63
N GLY A 22 16.30 -19.53 11.71
CA GLY A 22 16.82 -18.31 12.28
C GLY A 22 17.68 -18.53 13.52
N SER A 23 17.78 -17.54 14.39
CA SER A 23 18.48 -17.59 15.67
C SER A 23 17.49 -17.66 16.83
N PHE A 24 17.74 -18.55 17.78
CA PHE A 24 16.89 -18.80 18.96
C PHE A 24 17.73 -18.71 20.22
N LEU A 25 17.53 -17.63 20.98
CA LEU A 25 18.25 -17.34 22.20
C LEU A 25 17.67 -18.19 23.36
N GLY A 26 18.51 -18.93 24.05
CA GLY A 26 18.22 -19.60 25.32
C GLY A 26 18.92 -18.91 26.48
N ASP A 27 18.87 -19.51 27.69
CA ASP A 27 19.41 -18.90 28.91
C ASP A 27 20.91 -18.57 28.83
N ASN A 28 21.74 -19.41 28.23
CA ASN A 28 23.18 -19.22 28.08
C ASN A 28 23.71 -19.67 26.71
N GLU A 29 22.87 -19.83 25.74
CA GLU A 29 23.23 -20.36 24.43
C GLU A 29 22.28 -19.81 23.36
N CYS A 30 22.68 -19.90 22.09
CA CYS A 30 21.82 -19.59 20.95
C CYS A 30 21.89 -20.72 19.93
N THR A 31 20.73 -21.16 19.46
CA THR A 31 20.65 -22.14 18.37
C THR A 31 20.41 -21.40 17.05
N PHE A 32 21.27 -21.69 16.07
CA PHE A 32 21.18 -21.16 14.72
C PHE A 32 20.75 -22.25 13.75
N ARG A 33 19.74 -21.98 12.90
CA ARG A 33 19.29 -22.88 11.83
C ARG A 33 19.13 -22.13 10.53
N VAL A 34 19.67 -22.72 9.44
CA VAL A 34 19.58 -22.14 8.11
C VAL A 34 19.38 -23.21 7.05
N TRP A 35 18.63 -22.88 6.01
CA TRP A 35 18.44 -23.72 4.83
C TRP A 35 19.43 -23.29 3.74
N ALA A 36 20.32 -24.21 3.34
CA ALA A 36 21.33 -24.02 2.29
C ALA A 36 21.59 -25.35 1.58
N PRO A 37 20.66 -25.84 0.74
CA PRO A 37 20.63 -27.22 0.26
C PRO A 37 21.85 -27.63 -0.56
N ASN A 38 22.48 -26.70 -1.29
CA ASN A 38 23.63 -26.95 -2.15
C ASN A 38 24.96 -26.47 -1.55
N ALA A 39 24.97 -26.09 -0.28
CA ALA A 39 26.21 -25.76 0.41
C ALA A 39 27.04 -27.01 0.68
N LYS A 40 28.37 -26.92 0.49
CA LYS A 40 29.33 -27.94 0.89
C LYS A 40 29.53 -27.95 2.42
N GLU A 41 29.65 -26.75 2.98
CA GLU A 41 29.79 -26.52 4.43
C GLU A 41 29.13 -25.19 4.77
N VAL A 42 28.63 -25.08 6.01
CA VAL A 42 28.07 -23.84 6.56
C VAL A 42 28.69 -23.59 7.92
N TYR A 43 29.07 -22.37 8.19
CA TYR A 43 29.55 -21.88 9.46
C TYR A 43 28.71 -20.69 9.90
N VAL A 44 28.68 -20.41 11.21
CA VAL A 44 28.17 -19.15 11.73
C VAL A 44 29.31 -18.38 12.41
N THR A 45 29.38 -17.08 12.18
CA THR A 45 30.39 -16.21 12.78
C THR A 45 29.74 -14.90 13.24
N GLY A 46 30.33 -14.24 14.21
CA GLY A 46 29.80 -13.03 14.78
C GLY A 46 30.63 -12.45 15.92
N ASP A 47 30.05 -11.53 16.67
CA ASP A 47 30.68 -10.88 17.82
C ASP A 47 31.17 -11.89 18.87
N PHE A 48 30.43 -12.98 19.06
CA PHE A 48 30.72 -14.06 20.00
C PHE A 48 32.00 -14.85 19.66
N CYS A 49 32.60 -14.67 18.49
CA CYS A 49 33.85 -15.33 18.09
C CYS A 49 34.81 -14.36 17.36
N GLU A 50 34.69 -13.08 17.60
CA GLU A 50 35.54 -12.06 16.96
C GLU A 50 35.55 -12.17 15.42
N TRP A 51 34.44 -12.60 14.83
CA TRP A 51 34.25 -12.78 13.38
C TRP A 51 35.22 -13.81 12.73
N ARG A 52 35.75 -14.76 13.49
CA ARG A 52 36.56 -15.85 12.92
C ARG A 52 35.64 -16.81 12.15
N PRO A 53 35.82 -17.00 10.85
CA PRO A 53 34.80 -17.62 9.99
C PRO A 53 34.63 -19.13 10.14
N THR A 54 35.59 -19.82 10.80
CA THR A 54 35.61 -21.28 10.87
C THR A 54 35.47 -21.85 12.27
N ASP A 55 35.27 -21.01 13.29
CA ASP A 55 35.18 -21.47 14.68
C ASP A 55 33.96 -22.34 14.94
N TYR A 56 32.84 -22.01 14.29
CA TYR A 56 31.56 -22.67 14.53
C TYR A 56 30.98 -23.27 13.23
N LYS A 57 31.41 -24.52 12.95
CA LYS A 57 30.88 -25.33 11.83
C LYS A 57 29.51 -25.88 12.19
N MET A 58 28.52 -25.64 11.35
CA MET A 58 27.17 -26.17 11.52
C MET A 58 27.05 -27.62 11.03
N GLU A 59 26.19 -28.38 11.67
CA GLU A 59 25.86 -29.74 11.28
C GLU A 59 24.68 -29.74 10.31
N ARG A 60 24.79 -30.51 9.22
CA ARG A 60 23.69 -30.76 8.31
C ARG A 60 22.75 -31.79 8.95
N ILE A 61 21.58 -31.36 9.41
CA ILE A 61 20.66 -32.21 10.19
C ILE A 61 19.70 -33.04 9.34
N ASN A 62 19.56 -32.71 8.05
CA ASN A 62 18.73 -33.47 7.11
C ASN A 62 19.30 -33.52 5.69
N GLN A 63 18.69 -34.37 4.82
CA GLN A 63 19.12 -34.49 3.43
C GLN A 63 18.73 -33.27 2.55
N ASN A 64 17.74 -32.47 2.98
CA ASN A 64 17.20 -31.35 2.25
C ASN A 64 17.94 -30.03 2.56
N GLY A 65 19.02 -30.08 3.35
CA GLY A 65 19.95 -28.95 3.47
C GLY A 65 19.67 -27.98 4.60
N ILE A 66 19.07 -28.42 5.69
CA ILE A 66 19.02 -27.63 6.92
C ILE A 66 20.31 -27.89 7.72
N TYR A 67 20.95 -26.81 8.15
CA TYR A 67 22.11 -26.77 8.99
C TYR A 67 21.77 -26.20 10.36
N GLU A 68 22.33 -26.75 11.43
CA GLU A 68 22.08 -26.35 12.82
C GLU A 68 23.36 -26.30 13.63
N ILE A 69 23.45 -25.40 14.58
CA ILE A 69 24.43 -25.38 15.65
C ILE A 69 23.89 -24.64 16.87
N THR A 70 24.27 -25.08 18.06
CA THR A 70 24.05 -24.36 19.32
C THR A 70 25.38 -23.85 19.87
N ILE A 71 25.47 -22.55 20.16
CA ILE A 71 26.68 -21.85 20.58
C ILE A 71 26.47 -21.26 21.98
N PRO A 72 27.35 -21.55 22.95
CA PRO A 72 27.25 -20.99 24.29
C PRO A 72 27.66 -19.50 24.33
N ASN A 73 27.14 -18.77 25.32
CA ASN A 73 27.50 -17.38 25.65
C ASN A 73 27.18 -16.33 24.56
N VAL A 74 26.34 -16.66 23.58
CA VAL A 74 25.81 -15.70 22.63
C VAL A 74 24.79 -14.80 23.33
N LYS A 75 24.81 -13.51 23.07
CA LYS A 75 23.94 -12.51 23.70
C LYS A 75 22.96 -11.92 22.70
N GLU A 76 21.89 -11.41 23.25
CA GLU A 76 20.97 -10.56 22.47
C GLU A 76 21.72 -9.36 21.89
N TYR A 77 21.41 -9.01 20.67
CA TYR A 77 22.06 -7.99 19.82
C TYR A 77 23.46 -8.34 19.32
N ASP A 78 24.06 -9.50 19.64
CA ASP A 78 25.28 -9.94 18.97
C ASP A 78 25.04 -9.98 17.45
N ALA A 79 25.92 -9.35 16.70
CA ALA A 79 25.86 -9.37 15.24
C ALA A 79 26.44 -10.69 14.71
N TYR A 80 25.81 -11.25 13.68
CA TYR A 80 26.27 -12.50 13.08
C TYR A 80 25.99 -12.61 11.59
N LYS A 81 26.71 -13.51 10.93
CA LYS A 81 26.48 -13.97 9.55
C LYS A 81 26.70 -15.47 9.43
N TYR A 82 26.07 -16.05 8.42
CA TYR A 82 26.46 -17.36 7.93
C TYR A 82 27.63 -17.23 6.95
N VAL A 83 28.61 -18.12 7.06
CA VAL A 83 29.67 -18.30 6.08
C VAL A 83 29.40 -19.61 5.35
N ILE A 84 29.02 -19.48 4.10
CA ILE A 84 28.65 -20.62 3.26
C ILE A 84 29.81 -20.95 2.34
N VAL A 85 30.26 -22.21 2.36
CA VAL A 85 31.25 -22.75 1.45
C VAL A 85 30.52 -23.47 0.32
N PRO A 86 30.47 -22.90 -0.89
CA PRO A 86 29.84 -23.54 -2.03
C PRO A 86 30.73 -24.65 -2.59
N HIS A 87 30.21 -25.52 -3.49
CA HIS A 87 31.03 -26.50 -4.18
C HIS A 87 32.05 -25.87 -5.15
N HIS A 88 31.76 -24.67 -5.64
CA HIS A 88 32.62 -23.90 -6.55
C HIS A 88 32.58 -22.42 -6.19
N GLY A 89 33.69 -21.71 -6.35
CA GLY A 89 33.79 -20.29 -6.10
C GLY A 89 34.27 -19.91 -4.68
N ASP A 90 34.14 -18.63 -4.35
CA ASP A 90 34.59 -18.08 -3.08
C ASP A 90 33.57 -18.33 -1.96
N TRP A 91 34.01 -18.20 -0.72
CA TRP A 91 33.14 -18.28 0.44
C TRP A 91 32.17 -17.10 0.49
N LEU A 92 30.90 -17.39 0.79
CA LEU A 92 29.82 -16.44 0.81
C LEU A 92 29.49 -16.02 2.25
N TRP A 93 29.43 -14.71 2.49
CA TRP A 93 29.06 -14.14 3.78
C TRP A 93 27.63 -13.64 3.72
N LYS A 94 26.70 -14.39 4.30
CA LYS A 94 25.26 -14.19 4.16
C LYS A 94 24.63 -13.69 5.46
N ALA A 95 23.75 -12.71 5.38
CA ALA A 95 22.81 -12.42 6.44
C ALA A 95 21.82 -13.58 6.59
N ASP A 96 21.25 -13.73 7.76
CA ASP A 96 20.24 -14.76 8.02
C ASP A 96 18.93 -14.41 7.32
N PRO A 97 18.39 -15.26 6.43
CA PRO A 97 17.10 -15.03 5.78
C PRO A 97 15.92 -14.84 6.75
N TYR A 98 16.02 -15.42 7.95
CA TYR A 98 15.02 -15.35 9.00
C TYR A 98 15.39 -14.41 10.16
N ALA A 99 16.40 -13.55 9.97
CA ALA A 99 16.78 -12.58 10.99
C ALA A 99 15.60 -11.70 11.40
N ARG A 100 15.37 -11.63 12.69
CA ARG A 100 14.29 -10.81 13.30
C ARG A 100 14.71 -9.35 13.51
N HIS A 101 16.02 -9.08 13.45
CA HIS A 101 16.63 -7.77 13.55
C HIS A 101 17.95 -7.72 12.77
N ALA A 102 18.35 -6.53 12.32
CA ALA A 102 19.55 -6.33 11.52
C ALA A 102 20.39 -5.16 12.04
N GLU A 103 21.67 -5.15 11.68
CA GLU A 103 22.49 -3.96 11.86
C GLU A 103 21.98 -2.81 10.99
N THR A 104 22.13 -1.59 11.49
CA THR A 104 21.81 -0.39 10.71
C THR A 104 22.89 -0.17 9.62
N ARG A 105 22.42 0.16 8.42
CA ARG A 105 23.31 0.46 7.28
C ARG A 105 24.41 1.46 7.65
N PRO A 106 25.61 1.41 7.07
CA PRO A 106 26.03 0.55 5.95
C PRO A 106 26.42 -0.88 6.34
N LYS A 107 26.29 -1.26 7.60
CA LYS A 107 26.53 -2.62 8.06
C LYS A 107 25.44 -3.56 7.55
N THR A 108 25.75 -4.86 7.49
CA THR A 108 24.93 -5.86 6.78
C THR A 108 24.76 -7.18 7.53
N ALA A 109 25.11 -7.23 8.79
CA ALA A 109 24.92 -8.44 9.57
C ALA A 109 23.50 -8.51 10.16
N SER A 110 23.07 -9.72 10.42
CA SER A 110 21.91 -10.01 11.26
C SER A 110 22.25 -9.81 12.71
N LYS A 111 21.27 -9.53 13.55
CA LYS A 111 21.42 -9.49 15.01
C LYS A 111 20.64 -10.62 15.66
N VAL A 112 21.23 -11.25 16.64
CA VAL A 112 20.49 -12.15 17.54
C VAL A 112 19.44 -11.31 18.26
N TYR A 113 18.19 -11.67 18.11
CA TYR A 113 17.07 -10.95 18.70
C TYR A 113 15.97 -11.93 19.05
N ASP A 114 15.51 -11.85 20.29
CA ASP A 114 14.31 -12.56 20.71
C ASP A 114 13.19 -11.53 20.99
N PHE A 115 11.96 -11.88 20.61
CA PHE A 115 10.85 -10.98 20.86
C PHE A 115 10.54 -11.00 22.36
N PRO A 116 10.54 -9.82 23.02
CA PRO A 116 10.09 -9.74 24.41
C PRO A 116 8.61 -10.14 24.49
N GLU A 117 8.16 -10.51 25.70
CA GLU A 117 6.73 -10.58 25.99
C GLU A 117 6.13 -9.15 25.96
N PHE A 118 5.89 -8.65 24.74
CA PHE A 118 5.31 -7.32 24.56
C PHE A 118 3.88 -7.29 25.09
N GLN A 119 3.58 -6.30 25.94
CA GLN A 119 2.26 -6.14 26.55
C GLN A 119 1.35 -5.31 25.64
N TRP A 120 0.67 -5.97 24.71
CA TRP A 120 -0.30 -5.34 23.83
C TRP A 120 -1.49 -4.75 24.61
N SER A 121 -1.92 -3.56 24.23
CA SER A 121 -3.12 -2.89 24.77
C SER A 121 -4.24 -2.76 23.73
N ASP A 122 -4.07 -3.33 22.57
CA ASP A 122 -4.94 -3.24 21.39
C ASP A 122 -6.02 -4.33 21.29
N GLU A 123 -6.25 -5.12 22.35
CA GLU A 123 -7.20 -6.24 22.36
C GLU A 123 -8.59 -5.87 21.82
N LYS A 124 -9.06 -4.66 22.16
CA LYS A 124 -10.35 -4.14 21.67
C LYS A 124 -10.33 -3.97 20.15
N TRP A 125 -9.25 -3.42 19.61
CA TRP A 125 -9.06 -3.25 18.16
C TRP A 125 -9.04 -4.60 17.45
N MET A 126 -8.20 -5.52 17.91
CA MET A 126 -8.03 -6.85 17.33
C MET A 126 -9.34 -7.67 17.28
N LYS A 127 -10.22 -7.49 18.28
CA LYS A 127 -11.55 -8.13 18.29
C LYS A 127 -12.58 -7.46 17.38
N GLN A 128 -12.41 -6.19 17.05
CA GLN A 128 -13.39 -5.40 16.30
C GLN A 128 -12.99 -5.14 14.85
N ARG A 129 -11.70 -5.35 14.51
CA ARG A 129 -11.23 -5.13 13.14
C ARG A 129 -11.98 -6.03 12.16
N THR A 130 -12.30 -5.48 11.01
CA THR A 130 -13.00 -6.17 9.93
C THR A 130 -12.59 -5.59 8.61
N VAL A 131 -12.66 -6.38 7.54
CA VAL A 131 -12.43 -5.86 6.19
C VAL A 131 -13.51 -4.81 5.87
N PRO A 132 -13.13 -3.56 5.56
CA PRO A 132 -14.06 -2.43 5.52
C PRO A 132 -14.81 -2.31 4.19
N TYR A 133 -15.42 -3.39 3.69
CA TYR A 133 -16.21 -3.34 2.45
C TYR A 133 -17.33 -2.30 2.50
N GLN A 134 -18.06 -2.24 3.63
CA GLN A 134 -19.18 -1.35 3.87
C GLN A 134 -18.87 -0.28 4.95
N LEU A 135 -17.59 -0.01 5.19
CA LEU A 135 -17.08 0.99 6.11
C LEU A 135 -16.18 1.98 5.37
N PRO A 136 -15.96 3.18 5.93
CA PRO A 136 -15.02 4.11 5.31
C PRO A 136 -13.59 3.56 5.40
N LEU A 137 -12.90 3.54 4.28
CA LEU A 137 -11.47 3.28 4.19
C LEU A 137 -10.82 4.43 3.44
N ASN A 138 -10.05 5.22 4.16
CA ASN A 138 -9.28 6.35 3.65
C ASN A 138 -7.85 6.21 4.19
N ILE A 139 -6.94 5.82 3.32
CA ILE A 139 -5.58 5.41 3.62
C ILE A 139 -4.64 6.61 3.44
N TYR A 140 -3.77 6.81 4.41
CA TYR A 140 -2.63 7.72 4.33
C TYR A 140 -1.36 6.93 4.08
N GLU A 141 -0.86 6.93 2.87
CA GLU A 141 0.38 6.27 2.49
C GLU A 141 1.56 7.13 2.92
N VAL A 142 2.54 6.54 3.61
CA VAL A 142 3.64 7.29 4.22
C VAL A 142 4.98 6.57 4.15
N GLU A 143 6.04 7.32 3.80
CA GLU A 143 7.43 6.94 4.00
C GLU A 143 7.93 7.61 5.29
N LEU A 144 8.34 6.78 6.27
CA LEU A 144 8.59 7.25 7.64
C LEU A 144 9.79 8.20 7.74
N GLY A 145 10.82 8.00 6.91
CA GLY A 145 12.07 8.75 6.97
C GLY A 145 11.98 10.19 6.47
N SER A 146 10.98 10.47 5.61
CA SER A 146 10.78 11.76 4.95
C SER A 146 9.45 12.45 5.30
N PHE A 147 8.60 11.81 6.11
CA PHE A 147 7.39 12.47 6.61
C PHE A 147 7.74 13.76 7.36
N LYS A 148 8.62 13.65 8.33
CA LYS A 148 9.16 14.77 9.09
C LYS A 148 10.56 14.43 9.61
N LYS A 149 11.44 15.44 9.74
CA LYS A 149 12.79 15.28 10.27
C LYS A 149 13.00 16.12 11.52
N LYS A 150 13.95 15.69 12.36
CA LYS A 150 14.42 16.44 13.52
C LYS A 150 15.24 17.65 13.06
N GLU A 151 15.49 18.59 13.97
CA GLU A 151 16.32 19.79 13.65
C GLU A 151 17.73 19.46 13.16
N ASN A 152 18.28 18.31 13.57
CA ASN A 152 19.59 17.82 13.12
C ASN A 152 19.53 17.07 11.78
N GLY A 153 18.35 16.93 11.17
CA GLY A 153 18.13 16.23 9.90
C GLY A 153 17.88 14.72 10.01
N ASP A 154 17.95 14.14 11.21
CA ASP A 154 17.67 12.72 11.43
C ASP A 154 16.17 12.43 11.31
N PRO A 155 15.77 11.22 10.89
CA PRO A 155 14.38 10.78 10.95
C PRO A 155 13.92 10.60 12.41
N TYR A 156 12.61 10.63 12.61
CA TYR A 156 12.02 10.22 13.87
C TYR A 156 12.08 8.68 14.02
N SER A 157 12.30 8.20 15.24
CA SER A 157 12.19 6.77 15.57
C SER A 157 10.73 6.32 15.59
N TYR A 158 10.49 5.00 15.56
CA TYR A 158 9.15 4.42 15.71
C TYR A 158 8.42 4.97 16.93
N ARG A 159 9.11 5.08 18.09
CA ARG A 159 8.51 5.63 19.31
C ARG A 159 8.18 7.11 19.20
N GLU A 160 9.05 7.90 18.61
CA GLU A 160 8.83 9.35 18.45
C GLU A 160 7.73 9.65 17.42
N LEU A 161 7.54 8.79 16.42
CA LEU A 161 6.47 8.91 15.43
C LEU A 161 5.07 8.78 16.04
N VAL A 162 4.93 8.14 17.21
CA VAL A 162 3.68 8.10 17.97
C VAL A 162 3.16 9.51 18.28
N ASP A 163 4.05 10.42 18.65
CA ASP A 163 3.68 11.79 19.02
C ASP A 163 3.60 12.74 17.80
N VAL A 164 4.10 12.33 16.65
CA VAL A 164 4.21 13.18 15.46
C VAL A 164 3.23 12.75 14.35
N LEU A 165 3.24 11.48 13.98
CA LEU A 165 2.44 10.97 12.86
C LEU A 165 0.99 10.63 13.28
N ILE A 166 0.81 9.92 14.38
CA ILE A 166 -0.52 9.46 14.82
C ILE A 166 -1.50 10.63 15.06
N PRO A 167 -1.12 11.70 15.79
CA PRO A 167 -2.00 12.85 15.98
C PRO A 167 -2.37 13.54 14.66
N TYR A 168 -1.42 13.64 13.72
CA TYR A 168 -1.64 14.24 12.42
C TYR A 168 -2.64 13.43 11.57
N VAL A 169 -2.45 12.13 11.45
CA VAL A 169 -3.35 11.23 10.70
C VAL A 169 -4.76 11.27 11.27
N LYS A 170 -4.88 11.28 12.61
CA LYS A 170 -6.16 11.39 13.31
C LYS A 170 -6.82 12.75 13.07
N GLU A 171 -6.06 13.84 13.14
CA GLU A 171 -6.55 15.19 12.87
C GLU A 171 -7.04 15.33 11.42
N MET A 172 -6.32 14.74 10.47
CA MET A 172 -6.67 14.74 9.07
C MET A 172 -7.82 13.78 8.70
N ASN A 173 -8.35 13.02 9.67
CA ASN A 173 -9.47 12.08 9.51
C ASN A 173 -9.19 10.89 8.58
N TYR A 174 -7.95 10.47 8.42
CA TYR A 174 -7.64 9.20 7.80
C TYR A 174 -8.02 8.04 8.72
N THR A 175 -8.24 6.86 8.15
CA THR A 175 -8.65 5.66 8.90
C THR A 175 -7.52 4.67 9.10
N HIS A 176 -6.59 4.63 8.15
CA HIS A 176 -5.44 3.73 8.14
C HIS A 176 -4.19 4.48 7.69
N ILE A 177 -3.05 3.97 8.13
CA ILE A 177 -1.73 4.32 7.60
C ILE A 177 -1.28 3.15 6.73
N GLU A 178 -0.79 3.41 5.53
CA GLU A 178 -0.06 2.44 4.73
C GLU A 178 1.42 2.84 4.72
N LEU A 179 2.26 1.97 5.24
CA LEU A 179 3.70 2.19 5.34
C LEU A 179 4.38 1.68 4.06
N LEU A 180 5.15 2.54 3.38
CA LEU A 180 6.11 2.05 2.40
C LEU A 180 6.98 0.97 3.07
N PRO A 181 7.60 0.03 2.30
CA PRO A 181 8.21 -1.15 2.89
C PRO A 181 9.16 -0.83 4.05
N ILE A 182 8.86 -1.36 5.23
CA ILE A 182 9.70 -1.28 6.43
C ILE A 182 10.44 -2.59 6.72
N THR A 183 10.34 -3.58 5.86
CA THR A 183 11.26 -4.73 5.82
C THR A 183 12.67 -4.22 5.61
N GLU A 184 13.69 -4.83 6.24
CA GLU A 184 15.06 -4.30 6.17
C GLU A 184 15.61 -4.29 4.74
N TYR A 185 16.27 -3.20 4.37
CA TYR A 185 16.81 -2.96 3.03
C TYR A 185 18.11 -2.14 3.08
N PRO A 186 19.08 -2.33 2.15
CA PRO A 186 20.39 -1.66 2.22
C PRO A 186 20.40 -0.26 1.59
N TYR A 187 19.53 0.01 0.61
CA TYR A 187 19.61 1.20 -0.25
C TYR A 187 18.41 2.13 -0.05
N ASP A 188 18.66 3.31 0.54
CA ASP A 188 17.60 4.26 0.91
C ASP A 188 16.73 4.70 -0.27
N LYS A 189 17.35 4.94 -1.44
CA LYS A 189 16.61 5.35 -2.66
C LYS A 189 15.76 4.25 -3.29
N SER A 190 15.75 3.05 -2.73
CA SER A 190 14.80 2.01 -3.09
C SER A 190 13.46 2.15 -2.36
N TRP A 191 13.34 3.09 -1.42
CA TRP A 191 12.17 3.31 -0.56
C TRP A 191 11.70 2.05 0.18
N GLY A 192 12.59 1.06 0.31
CA GLY A 192 12.31 -0.24 0.91
C GLY A 192 11.98 -1.36 -0.05
N TYR A 193 11.81 -1.10 -1.35
CA TYR A 193 11.45 -2.14 -2.34
C TYR A 193 12.59 -3.09 -2.70
N GLN A 194 13.84 -2.81 -2.30
CA GLN A 194 14.98 -3.73 -2.45
C GLN A 194 15.28 -4.46 -1.14
N VAL A 195 14.40 -5.38 -0.78
CA VAL A 195 14.40 -6.07 0.51
C VAL A 195 15.58 -7.03 0.65
N THR A 196 16.20 -7.05 1.85
CA THR A 196 17.20 -8.03 2.27
C THR A 196 16.80 -8.79 3.54
N GLY A 197 15.90 -8.24 4.37
CA GLY A 197 15.45 -8.85 5.62
C GLY A 197 13.93 -8.95 5.71
N PHE A 198 13.35 -10.08 5.30
CA PHE A 198 11.89 -10.28 5.20
C PHE A 198 11.17 -10.42 6.53
N PHE A 199 11.92 -10.66 7.63
CA PHE A 199 11.42 -10.84 8.99
C PHE A 199 11.93 -9.77 9.96
N ALA A 200 12.61 -8.74 9.45
CA ALA A 200 13.17 -7.66 10.26
C ALA A 200 12.51 -6.33 9.94
N ALA A 201 11.92 -5.67 10.93
CA ALA A 201 11.58 -4.26 10.82
C ALA A 201 12.87 -3.45 10.68
N THR A 202 12.93 -2.54 9.70
CA THR A 202 14.17 -1.81 9.42
C THR A 202 14.70 -1.11 10.66
N SER A 203 15.96 -1.31 10.93
CA SER A 203 16.68 -0.75 12.08
C SER A 203 16.90 0.77 11.99
N ARG A 204 16.54 1.39 10.87
CA ARG A 204 16.62 2.84 10.64
C ARG A 204 15.85 3.65 11.67
N PHE A 205 14.75 3.11 12.16
CA PHE A 205 13.80 3.83 13.02
C PHE A 205 13.73 3.26 14.43
N GLY A 206 14.51 2.23 14.75
CA GLY A 206 14.55 1.62 16.08
C GLY A 206 14.57 0.09 16.06
N THR A 207 14.15 -0.50 17.17
CA THR A 207 14.06 -1.96 17.33
C THR A 207 12.71 -2.50 16.85
N PRO A 208 12.58 -3.83 16.67
CA PRO A 208 11.28 -4.44 16.42
C PRO A 208 10.24 -4.15 17.53
N GLU A 209 10.66 -4.11 18.80
CA GLU A 209 9.78 -3.73 19.92
C GLU A 209 9.29 -2.29 19.81
N ASP A 210 10.13 -1.36 19.34
CA ASP A 210 9.72 0.03 19.10
C ASP A 210 8.63 0.12 18.03
N PHE A 211 8.70 -0.75 17.02
CA PHE A 211 7.64 -0.85 16.00
C PHE A 211 6.36 -1.50 16.56
N MET A 212 6.47 -2.51 17.44
CA MET A 212 5.30 -3.05 18.15
C MET A 212 4.60 -1.95 18.95
N TYR A 213 5.37 -1.12 19.66
CA TYR A 213 4.84 0.02 20.40
C TYR A 213 4.12 1.03 19.50
N PHE A 214 4.70 1.33 18.33
CA PHE A 214 4.06 2.20 17.34
C PHE A 214 2.72 1.62 16.85
N ALA A 215 2.68 0.31 16.57
CA ALA A 215 1.46 -0.36 16.13
C ALA A 215 0.36 -0.34 17.22
N ASP A 216 0.72 -0.65 18.47
CA ASP A 216 -0.20 -0.62 19.59
C ASP A 216 -0.83 0.77 19.78
N GLU A 217 -0.03 1.84 19.70
CA GLU A 217 -0.51 3.22 19.82
C GLU A 217 -1.38 3.65 18.63
N CYS A 218 -1.11 3.17 17.40
CA CYS A 218 -2.01 3.38 16.26
C CYS A 218 -3.39 2.77 16.54
N HIS A 219 -3.44 1.53 17.01
CA HIS A 219 -4.68 0.82 17.34
C HIS A 219 -5.44 1.52 18.49
N ARG A 220 -4.73 1.97 19.51
CA ARG A 220 -5.31 2.79 20.59
C ARG A 220 -5.91 4.09 20.09
N ALA A 221 -5.31 4.71 19.08
CA ALA A 221 -5.83 5.91 18.43
C ALA A 221 -7.02 5.64 17.49
N GLY A 222 -7.33 4.37 17.20
CA GLY A 222 -8.37 3.95 16.26
C GLY A 222 -7.92 4.03 14.79
N ILE A 223 -6.64 3.82 14.52
CA ILE A 223 -6.00 3.85 13.20
C ILE A 223 -5.42 2.47 12.91
N GLY A 224 -5.81 1.87 11.78
CA GLY A 224 -5.24 0.61 11.30
C GLY A 224 -3.92 0.82 10.57
N ILE A 225 -3.13 -0.24 10.45
CA ILE A 225 -1.83 -0.23 9.77
C ILE A 225 -1.83 -1.24 8.63
N ILE A 226 -1.46 -0.77 7.45
CA ILE A 226 -1.20 -1.57 6.27
C ILE A 226 0.30 -1.52 6.01
N LEU A 227 0.91 -2.66 5.73
CA LEU A 227 2.31 -2.75 5.36
C LEU A 227 2.42 -3.04 3.87
N ASP A 228 3.25 -2.27 3.19
CA ASP A 228 3.68 -2.60 1.84
C ASP A 228 4.67 -3.76 1.88
N TRP A 229 4.31 -4.89 1.29
CA TRP A 229 5.03 -6.16 1.34
C TRP A 229 5.44 -6.61 -0.06
N VAL A 230 6.72 -6.97 -0.22
CA VAL A 230 7.37 -7.21 -1.51
C VAL A 230 7.70 -8.71 -1.70
N PRO A 231 6.74 -9.60 -2.00
CA PRO A 231 6.99 -11.01 -2.22
C PRO A 231 7.37 -11.37 -3.65
N GLY A 232 7.40 -10.40 -4.56
CA GLY A 232 7.66 -10.61 -5.98
C GLY A 232 9.15 -10.80 -6.29
N HIS A 233 10.01 -10.12 -5.56
CA HIS A 233 11.43 -10.06 -5.88
C HIS A 233 12.30 -9.67 -4.67
N PHE A 234 13.62 -9.76 -4.85
CA PHE A 234 14.63 -9.32 -3.89
C PHE A 234 15.89 -8.81 -4.59
N THR A 235 16.68 -8.02 -3.87
CA THR A 235 17.90 -7.40 -4.41
C THR A 235 19.04 -8.41 -4.61
N LYS A 236 19.97 -8.08 -5.53
CA LYS A 236 21.18 -8.89 -5.82
C LYS A 236 22.37 -8.58 -4.91
N ASP A 237 22.14 -8.03 -3.74
CA ASP A 237 23.20 -7.80 -2.76
C ASP A 237 23.81 -9.13 -2.32
N ALA A 238 25.15 -9.22 -2.40
CA ALA A 238 25.87 -10.47 -2.15
C ALA A 238 25.66 -11.05 -0.75
N PHE A 239 25.35 -10.22 0.23
CA PHE A 239 25.07 -10.65 1.59
C PHE A 239 23.62 -11.11 1.83
N GLY A 240 22.68 -10.81 0.90
CA GLY A 240 21.27 -11.17 0.99
C GLY A 240 20.98 -12.56 0.40
N LEU A 241 19.74 -12.70 -0.13
CA LEU A 241 19.23 -13.99 -0.65
C LEU A 241 19.86 -14.41 -1.98
N TYR A 242 20.43 -13.45 -2.73
CA TYR A 242 20.99 -13.67 -4.06
C TYR A 242 22.01 -14.81 -4.06
N GLU A 243 21.75 -15.87 -4.84
CA GLU A 243 22.58 -17.09 -4.92
C GLU A 243 23.05 -17.55 -3.53
N PHE A 244 22.08 -17.74 -2.63
CA PHE A 244 22.33 -17.84 -1.18
C PHE A 244 23.36 -18.90 -0.81
N ASP A 245 23.34 -20.07 -1.46
CA ASP A 245 24.27 -21.16 -1.23
C ASP A 245 25.28 -21.38 -2.38
N GLY A 246 25.44 -20.35 -3.24
CA GLY A 246 26.27 -20.40 -4.45
C GLY A 246 25.50 -20.90 -5.68
N THR A 247 24.19 -21.11 -5.53
CA THR A 247 23.28 -21.49 -6.61
C THR A 247 21.98 -20.66 -6.51
N PRO A 248 21.11 -20.65 -7.53
CA PRO A 248 19.77 -20.09 -7.42
C PRO A 248 18.95 -20.81 -6.36
N CYS A 249 19.10 -20.39 -5.08
CA CYS A 249 18.46 -21.01 -3.93
C CYS A 249 17.02 -20.57 -3.75
N TYR A 250 16.78 -19.25 -3.65
CA TYR A 250 15.46 -18.65 -3.50
C TYR A 250 14.86 -18.21 -4.83
N GLU A 251 15.67 -17.92 -5.82
CA GLU A 251 15.30 -17.48 -7.14
C GLU A 251 15.13 -18.61 -8.15
N TYR A 252 14.48 -18.31 -9.28
CA TYR A 252 14.40 -19.22 -10.41
C TYR A 252 15.79 -19.58 -10.96
N GLY A 253 15.96 -20.82 -11.39
CA GLY A 253 17.16 -21.26 -12.11
C GLY A 253 17.12 -20.94 -13.61
N ASP A 254 15.94 -20.68 -14.20
CA ASP A 254 15.76 -20.37 -15.61
C ASP A 254 16.08 -18.89 -15.88
N PRO A 255 17.12 -18.54 -16.68
CA PRO A 255 17.51 -17.16 -16.91
C PRO A 255 16.44 -16.32 -17.62
N ARG A 256 15.43 -16.94 -18.23
CA ARG A 256 14.33 -16.23 -18.88
C ARG A 256 13.35 -15.59 -17.88
N ILE A 257 13.28 -16.12 -16.65
CA ILE A 257 12.35 -15.67 -15.61
C ILE A 257 13.04 -15.32 -14.28
N GLN A 258 14.34 -15.53 -14.19
CA GLN A 258 15.12 -15.36 -12.97
C GLN A 258 15.21 -13.91 -12.49
N GLU A 259 15.16 -12.93 -13.39
CA GLU A 259 15.45 -11.53 -13.09
C GLU A 259 14.39 -10.57 -13.63
N HIS A 260 13.97 -9.62 -12.83
CA HIS A 260 13.21 -8.46 -13.30
C HIS A 260 14.19 -7.41 -13.86
N LYS A 261 14.43 -7.45 -15.18
CA LYS A 261 15.46 -6.65 -15.89
C LYS A 261 15.31 -5.14 -15.64
N GLY A 262 14.08 -4.64 -15.57
CA GLY A 262 13.79 -3.21 -15.34
C GLY A 262 14.21 -2.71 -13.94
N TRP A 263 14.24 -3.59 -12.96
CA TRP A 263 14.57 -3.28 -11.55
C TRP A 263 15.94 -3.81 -11.14
N GLY A 264 16.51 -4.73 -11.92
CA GLY A 264 17.77 -5.38 -11.60
C GLY A 264 17.70 -6.35 -10.42
N THR A 265 16.50 -6.84 -10.08
CA THR A 265 16.22 -7.72 -8.94
C THR A 265 16.00 -9.17 -9.39
N ARG A 266 16.11 -10.12 -8.45
CA ARG A 266 15.79 -11.54 -8.66
C ARG A 266 14.33 -11.81 -8.33
N ALA A 267 13.68 -12.67 -9.12
CA ALA A 267 12.33 -13.17 -8.88
C ALA A 267 12.38 -14.42 -8.01
N PHE A 268 11.49 -14.52 -7.02
CA PHE A 268 11.33 -15.74 -6.22
C PHE A 268 10.84 -16.90 -7.06
N ASP A 269 11.34 -18.12 -6.77
CA ASP A 269 10.91 -19.35 -7.42
C ASP A 269 9.70 -19.95 -6.67
N TYR A 270 8.50 -19.64 -7.12
CA TYR A 270 7.24 -20.13 -6.54
C TYR A 270 7.01 -21.63 -6.78
N GLY A 271 7.86 -22.29 -7.56
CA GLY A 271 7.86 -23.74 -7.74
C GLY A 271 8.59 -24.48 -6.64
N LYS A 272 9.41 -23.80 -5.82
CA LYS A 272 10.13 -24.41 -4.69
C LYS A 272 9.30 -24.36 -3.41
N THR A 273 9.06 -25.50 -2.81
CA THR A 273 8.25 -25.65 -1.60
C THR A 273 8.83 -24.87 -0.41
N GLU A 274 10.15 -24.86 -0.25
CA GLU A 274 10.82 -24.11 0.80
C GLU A 274 10.69 -22.59 0.63
N VAL A 275 10.67 -22.11 -0.62
CA VAL A 275 10.43 -20.69 -0.93
C VAL A 275 8.96 -20.32 -0.64
N LEU A 276 8.01 -21.21 -0.92
CA LEU A 276 6.62 -21.02 -0.51
C LEU A 276 6.49 -20.88 1.02
N SER A 277 7.12 -21.79 1.77
CA SER A 277 7.13 -21.73 3.24
C SER A 277 7.78 -20.44 3.76
N PHE A 278 8.86 -19.96 3.13
CA PHE A 278 9.50 -18.70 3.45
C PHE A 278 8.55 -17.50 3.26
N LEU A 279 7.90 -17.41 2.10
CA LEU A 279 7.01 -16.28 1.78
C LEU A 279 5.71 -16.31 2.60
N TYR A 280 5.08 -17.49 2.78
CA TYR A 280 3.92 -17.63 3.67
C TYR A 280 4.26 -17.18 5.09
N SER A 281 5.39 -17.65 5.60
CA SER A 281 5.83 -17.30 6.94
C SER A 281 6.16 -15.80 7.08
N SER A 282 6.72 -15.18 6.04
CA SER A 282 6.97 -13.74 6.06
C SER A 282 5.67 -12.94 6.18
N ALA A 283 4.64 -13.27 5.40
CA ALA A 283 3.34 -12.61 5.51
C ALA A 283 2.74 -12.78 6.92
N VAL A 284 2.68 -14.02 7.41
CA VAL A 284 2.09 -14.35 8.73
C VAL A 284 2.86 -13.71 9.87
N PHE A 285 4.18 -13.63 9.77
CA PHE A 285 5.03 -12.98 10.77
C PHE A 285 4.62 -11.53 11.04
N TRP A 286 4.35 -10.74 10.01
CA TRP A 286 3.91 -9.36 10.17
C TRP A 286 2.52 -9.27 10.81
N LEU A 287 1.62 -10.20 10.47
CA LEU A 287 0.27 -10.23 11.03
C LEU A 287 0.27 -10.62 12.51
N GLU A 288 1.12 -11.58 12.92
CA GLU A 288 1.13 -12.11 14.29
C GLU A 288 2.04 -11.34 15.25
N LYS A 289 3.25 -11.00 14.79
CA LYS A 289 4.24 -10.38 15.69
C LYS A 289 4.02 -8.86 15.81
N PHE A 290 3.41 -8.24 14.80
CA PHE A 290 3.23 -6.78 14.77
C PHE A 290 1.76 -6.33 14.67
N HIS A 291 0.81 -7.27 14.71
CA HIS A 291 -0.63 -7.01 14.64
C HIS A 291 -1.08 -6.18 13.42
N ILE A 292 -0.36 -6.27 12.30
CA ILE A 292 -0.65 -5.52 11.07
C ILE A 292 -2.06 -5.85 10.56
N ASP A 293 -2.83 -4.84 10.12
CA ASP A 293 -4.22 -4.95 9.68
C ASP A 293 -4.37 -5.26 8.19
N GLY A 294 -3.31 -5.13 7.44
CA GLY A 294 -3.34 -5.48 6.02
C GLY A 294 -1.95 -5.49 5.38
N LEU A 295 -1.83 -6.26 4.31
CA LEU A 295 -0.66 -6.26 3.45
C LEU A 295 -1.06 -5.73 2.07
N ARG A 296 -0.40 -4.68 1.62
CA ARG A 296 -0.40 -4.29 0.20
C ARG A 296 0.71 -5.08 -0.47
N VAL A 297 0.33 -5.92 -1.41
CA VAL A 297 1.26 -6.78 -2.15
C VAL A 297 1.76 -6.03 -3.38
N ASP A 298 3.05 -5.74 -3.36
CA ASP A 298 3.75 -5.00 -4.40
C ASP A 298 3.82 -5.76 -5.71
N ALA A 299 3.61 -5.04 -6.82
CA ALA A 299 3.86 -5.48 -8.19
C ALA A 299 3.30 -6.87 -8.53
N VAL A 300 2.07 -7.19 -8.13
CA VAL A 300 1.43 -8.49 -8.35
C VAL A 300 1.47 -8.89 -9.83
N SER A 301 1.33 -7.93 -10.75
CA SER A 301 1.44 -8.16 -12.20
C SER A 301 2.75 -8.86 -12.59
N SER A 302 3.86 -8.50 -11.94
CA SER A 302 5.18 -9.09 -12.20
C SER A 302 5.30 -10.54 -11.73
N MET A 303 4.49 -10.92 -10.75
CA MET A 303 4.40 -12.29 -10.25
C MET A 303 3.53 -13.16 -11.17
N LEU A 304 2.42 -12.59 -11.66
CA LEU A 304 1.41 -13.32 -12.44
C LEU A 304 1.85 -13.69 -13.84
N PHE A 305 2.82 -12.96 -14.44
CA PHE A 305 3.14 -13.11 -15.85
C PHE A 305 4.64 -13.21 -16.13
N TYR A 306 5.06 -14.28 -16.81
CA TYR A 306 6.44 -14.47 -17.25
C TYR A 306 6.92 -13.43 -18.26
N ASN A 307 6.01 -12.80 -19.02
CA ASN A 307 6.32 -11.76 -20.00
C ASN A 307 6.21 -10.33 -19.45
N TYR A 308 6.07 -10.15 -18.15
CA TYR A 308 6.03 -8.81 -17.57
C TYR A 308 7.30 -8.02 -17.90
N CYS A 309 7.14 -6.87 -18.56
CA CYS A 309 8.25 -6.03 -19.06
C CYS A 309 9.29 -6.78 -19.93
N ARG A 310 8.86 -7.78 -20.70
CA ARG A 310 9.69 -8.57 -21.64
C ARG A 310 9.01 -8.72 -22.98
N SER A 311 9.81 -8.96 -24.04
CA SER A 311 9.26 -9.40 -25.33
C SER A 311 8.77 -10.85 -25.24
N GLU A 312 7.92 -11.25 -26.18
CA GLU A 312 7.43 -12.63 -26.24
C GLU A 312 8.54 -13.64 -26.49
N GLU A 313 9.55 -13.27 -27.31
CA GLU A 313 10.68 -14.12 -27.64
C GLU A 313 11.61 -14.39 -26.45
N GLU A 314 11.70 -13.43 -25.52
CA GLU A 314 12.52 -13.53 -24.30
C GLU A 314 11.78 -14.21 -23.14
N SER A 315 10.48 -14.43 -23.27
CA SER A 315 9.62 -14.89 -22.18
C SER A 315 9.49 -16.41 -22.15
N ALA A 316 9.49 -16.98 -20.94
CA ALA A 316 9.09 -18.37 -20.74
C ALA A 316 7.57 -18.52 -20.96
N ARG A 317 7.14 -19.76 -21.18
CA ARG A 317 5.73 -20.11 -21.25
C ARG A 317 5.41 -21.21 -20.25
N ASN A 318 4.21 -21.19 -19.72
CA ASN A 318 3.71 -22.25 -18.85
C ASN A 318 3.41 -23.54 -19.62
N ILE A 319 3.04 -24.61 -18.92
CA ILE A 319 2.76 -25.93 -19.49
C ILE A 319 1.60 -25.95 -20.49
N TYR A 320 0.78 -24.91 -20.54
CA TYR A 320 -0.33 -24.74 -21.49
C TYR A 320 0.04 -23.80 -22.65
N GLY A 321 1.27 -23.26 -22.67
CA GLY A 321 1.74 -22.34 -23.70
C GLY A 321 1.39 -20.87 -23.46
N GLY A 322 0.75 -20.53 -22.34
CA GLY A 322 0.45 -19.16 -21.92
C GLY A 322 1.62 -18.51 -21.19
N PHE A 323 1.43 -17.23 -20.81
CA PHE A 323 2.44 -16.46 -20.06
C PHE A 323 2.18 -16.41 -18.56
N GLU A 324 1.04 -16.91 -18.11
CA GLU A 324 0.67 -16.92 -16.69
C GLU A 324 1.65 -17.80 -15.90
N ASN A 325 2.15 -17.27 -14.79
CA ASN A 325 2.94 -18.01 -13.81
C ASN A 325 2.00 -18.78 -12.88
N LEU A 326 1.74 -20.03 -13.21
CA LEU A 326 0.75 -20.85 -12.50
C LEU A 326 1.15 -21.13 -11.05
N GLU A 327 2.44 -21.21 -10.76
CA GLU A 327 2.97 -21.39 -9.42
C GLU A 327 2.72 -20.15 -8.55
N ALA A 328 2.98 -18.96 -9.08
CA ALA A 328 2.71 -17.70 -8.37
C ALA A 328 1.21 -17.49 -8.15
N ILE A 329 0.36 -17.83 -9.12
CA ILE A 329 -1.10 -17.79 -8.96
C ILE A 329 -1.55 -18.67 -7.80
N ARG A 330 -1.06 -19.91 -7.71
CA ARG A 330 -1.37 -20.83 -6.60
C ARG A 330 -0.84 -20.32 -5.26
N PHE A 331 0.37 -19.76 -5.26
CA PHE A 331 0.95 -19.14 -4.05
C PHE A 331 0.03 -18.03 -3.53
N ILE A 332 -0.38 -17.09 -4.38
CA ILE A 332 -1.27 -15.97 -4.03
C ILE A 332 -2.61 -16.49 -3.52
N GLN A 333 -3.23 -17.42 -4.23
CA GLN A 333 -4.51 -18.02 -3.84
C GLN A 333 -4.41 -18.69 -2.46
N SER A 334 -3.39 -19.50 -2.24
CA SER A 334 -3.20 -20.21 -0.97
C SER A 334 -2.94 -19.25 0.20
N LEU A 335 -2.14 -18.20 -0.02
CA LEU A 335 -1.89 -17.18 1.01
C LEU A 335 -3.17 -16.41 1.35
N ASN A 336 -3.88 -15.92 0.33
CA ASN A 336 -5.08 -15.13 0.55
C ASN A 336 -6.20 -15.94 1.22
N ASP A 337 -6.35 -17.21 0.84
CA ASP A 337 -7.31 -18.11 1.49
C ASP A 337 -6.93 -18.38 2.94
N TYR A 338 -5.65 -18.65 3.22
CA TYR A 338 -5.16 -18.84 4.57
C TYR A 338 -5.39 -17.60 5.44
N VAL A 339 -5.02 -16.40 4.96
CA VAL A 339 -5.22 -15.15 5.70
C VAL A 339 -6.71 -14.89 5.94
N ARG A 340 -7.57 -15.13 4.96
CA ARG A 340 -9.02 -14.95 5.10
C ARG A 340 -9.61 -15.81 6.21
N ASN A 341 -9.13 -17.06 6.33
CA ASN A 341 -9.66 -18.04 7.28
C ASN A 341 -9.07 -17.88 8.69
N GLU A 342 -7.76 -17.66 8.79
CA GLU A 342 -7.06 -17.64 10.08
C GLU A 342 -6.97 -16.24 10.71
N TYR A 343 -6.99 -15.17 9.88
CA TYR A 343 -6.86 -13.77 10.33
C TYR A 343 -8.06 -12.91 9.87
N PRO A 344 -9.30 -13.21 10.31
CA PRO A 344 -10.47 -12.46 9.87
C PRO A 344 -10.33 -10.98 10.23
N GLY A 345 -10.60 -10.13 9.25
CA GLY A 345 -10.45 -8.69 9.37
C GLY A 345 -9.13 -8.12 8.86
N VAL A 346 -8.15 -8.95 8.53
CA VAL A 346 -6.92 -8.53 7.83
C VAL A 346 -7.22 -8.33 6.34
N MET A 347 -6.67 -7.27 5.77
CA MET A 347 -6.81 -6.95 4.35
C MET A 347 -5.61 -7.45 3.54
N MET A 348 -5.89 -8.15 2.43
CA MET A 348 -4.91 -8.42 1.38
C MET A 348 -5.26 -7.51 0.20
N ILE A 349 -4.33 -6.63 -0.18
CA ILE A 349 -4.53 -5.57 -1.19
C ILE A 349 -3.55 -5.80 -2.33
N ALA A 350 -4.04 -5.86 -3.56
CA ALA A 350 -3.18 -6.07 -4.73
C ALA A 350 -2.81 -4.75 -5.42
N GLU A 351 -1.52 -4.52 -5.65
CA GLU A 351 -1.10 -3.66 -6.74
C GLU A 351 -1.01 -4.50 -8.02
N GLU A 352 -2.05 -4.45 -8.81
CA GLU A 352 -2.15 -5.20 -10.06
C GLU A 352 -2.71 -4.29 -11.15
N SER A 353 -1.95 -4.11 -12.23
CA SER A 353 -2.24 -3.13 -13.29
C SER A 353 -2.68 -3.74 -14.62
N THR A 354 -2.76 -5.08 -14.71
CA THR A 354 -3.16 -5.77 -15.94
C THR A 354 -4.68 -5.98 -16.00
N ALA A 355 -5.14 -6.59 -17.08
CA ALA A 355 -6.52 -7.02 -17.26
C ALA A 355 -6.80 -8.42 -16.66
N PHE A 356 -6.00 -8.90 -15.71
CA PHE A 356 -6.27 -10.16 -15.02
C PHE A 356 -7.62 -10.07 -14.29
N ALA A 357 -8.53 -10.98 -14.62
CA ALA A 357 -9.90 -10.93 -14.12
C ALA A 357 -10.03 -11.66 -12.76
N GLY A 358 -10.83 -11.10 -11.85
CA GLY A 358 -11.16 -11.75 -10.58
C GLY A 358 -10.06 -11.67 -9.55
N VAL A 359 -9.25 -10.60 -9.56
CA VAL A 359 -8.22 -10.36 -8.53
C VAL A 359 -8.84 -10.35 -7.14
N THR A 360 -10.01 -9.73 -6.97
CA THR A 360 -10.71 -9.64 -5.68
C THR A 360 -11.85 -10.65 -5.51
N LYS A 361 -12.05 -11.55 -6.47
CA LYS A 361 -12.99 -12.66 -6.28
C LYS A 361 -12.42 -13.70 -5.33
N PRO A 362 -13.28 -14.37 -4.54
CA PRO A 362 -12.89 -15.51 -3.72
C PRO A 362 -12.20 -16.61 -4.53
N VAL A 363 -11.30 -17.35 -3.88
CA VAL A 363 -10.54 -18.44 -4.53
C VAL A 363 -11.47 -19.56 -5.02
N GLU A 364 -12.52 -19.89 -4.27
CA GLU A 364 -13.55 -20.86 -4.62
C GLU A 364 -14.37 -20.49 -5.87
N GLU A 365 -14.37 -19.19 -6.23
CA GLU A 365 -14.98 -18.68 -7.46
C GLU A 365 -13.97 -18.54 -8.61
N GLY A 366 -12.74 -19.04 -8.41
CA GLY A 366 -11.65 -18.98 -9.39
C GLY A 366 -10.88 -17.65 -9.40
N GLY A 367 -11.04 -16.81 -8.38
CA GLY A 367 -10.31 -15.56 -8.22
C GLY A 367 -8.95 -15.74 -7.52
N LEU A 368 -8.24 -14.61 -7.31
CA LEU A 368 -6.99 -14.60 -6.54
C LEU A 368 -7.19 -14.44 -5.03
N GLY A 369 -8.40 -14.08 -4.58
CA GLY A 369 -8.77 -13.98 -3.18
C GLY A 369 -8.34 -12.70 -2.47
N PHE A 370 -7.82 -11.70 -3.14
CA PHE A 370 -7.54 -10.39 -2.54
C PHE A 370 -8.83 -9.73 -2.02
N HIS A 371 -8.71 -8.89 -1.01
CA HIS A 371 -9.84 -8.13 -0.50
C HIS A 371 -10.08 -6.86 -1.32
N PHE A 372 -8.99 -6.22 -1.75
CA PHE A 372 -9.00 -5.01 -2.57
C PHE A 372 -7.92 -5.05 -3.65
N LYS A 373 -8.12 -4.21 -4.67
CA LYS A 373 -7.16 -3.95 -5.74
C LYS A 373 -7.01 -2.45 -5.96
N TRP A 374 -5.80 -1.95 -6.17
CA TRP A 374 -5.60 -0.58 -6.64
C TRP A 374 -6.18 -0.38 -8.04
N ASN A 375 -6.93 0.71 -8.24
CA ASN A 375 -7.50 1.06 -9.54
C ASN A 375 -6.51 1.92 -10.33
N MET A 376 -5.51 1.29 -10.92
CA MET A 376 -4.47 1.97 -11.70
C MET A 376 -5.05 2.60 -12.98
N GLY A 377 -6.10 2.00 -13.57
CA GLY A 377 -6.79 2.57 -14.74
C GLY A 377 -7.47 3.90 -14.42
N TRP A 378 -8.24 3.96 -13.33
CA TRP A 378 -8.84 5.21 -12.85
C TRP A 378 -7.77 6.27 -12.55
N MET A 379 -6.69 5.87 -11.92
CA MET A 379 -5.59 6.76 -11.56
C MET A 379 -4.97 7.40 -12.81
N ASN A 380 -4.56 6.58 -13.79
CA ASN A 380 -3.96 7.08 -15.03
C ASN A 380 -4.92 8.01 -15.79
N ASP A 381 -6.15 7.58 -16.05
CA ASP A 381 -7.15 8.37 -16.77
C ASP A 381 -7.46 9.70 -16.08
N SER A 382 -7.53 9.68 -14.74
CA SER A 382 -7.84 10.87 -13.94
C SER A 382 -6.68 11.86 -13.92
N LEU A 383 -5.44 11.39 -13.83
CA LEU A 383 -4.26 12.25 -13.85
C LEU A 383 -4.01 12.85 -15.24
N ASP A 384 -4.17 12.07 -16.32
CA ASP A 384 -4.11 12.56 -17.70
C ASP A 384 -5.14 13.66 -17.94
N TYR A 385 -6.37 13.46 -17.42
CA TYR A 385 -7.41 14.49 -17.52
C TYR A 385 -7.04 15.76 -16.75
N LEU A 386 -6.46 15.62 -15.56
CA LEU A 386 -6.02 16.75 -14.74
C LEU A 386 -4.88 17.54 -15.43
N GLU A 387 -3.94 16.86 -16.07
CA GLU A 387 -2.82 17.47 -16.80
C GLU A 387 -3.27 18.21 -18.06
N LYS A 388 -4.40 17.83 -18.64
CA LYS A 388 -4.92 18.46 -19.86
C LYS A 388 -5.36 19.90 -19.57
N ASP A 389 -4.95 20.81 -20.43
CA ASP A 389 -5.45 22.19 -20.40
C ASP A 389 -7.00 22.18 -20.42
N PRO A 390 -7.67 22.90 -19.49
CA PRO A 390 -9.12 22.90 -19.38
C PRO A 390 -9.88 23.21 -20.66
N LEU A 391 -9.31 24.03 -21.57
CA LEU A 391 -9.90 24.34 -22.87
C LEU A 391 -10.04 23.10 -23.77
N PHE A 392 -9.19 22.08 -23.56
CA PHE A 392 -9.17 20.86 -24.38
C PHE A 392 -9.71 19.63 -23.67
N ARG A 393 -10.13 19.73 -22.40
CA ARG A 393 -10.68 18.61 -21.62
C ARG A 393 -11.93 18.01 -22.24
N GLY A 394 -12.72 18.81 -22.96
CA GLY A 394 -13.87 18.29 -23.71
C GLY A 394 -13.51 17.17 -24.69
N GLY A 395 -12.32 17.21 -25.28
CA GLY A 395 -11.84 16.17 -26.20
C GLY A 395 -11.51 14.82 -25.54
N ILE A 396 -11.32 14.79 -24.22
CA ILE A 396 -11.03 13.59 -23.42
C ILE A 396 -12.03 13.37 -22.28
N HIS A 397 -13.21 13.99 -22.39
CA HIS A 397 -14.26 13.93 -21.37
C HIS A 397 -14.66 12.49 -21.01
N ASN A 398 -14.78 11.63 -22.01
CA ASN A 398 -15.14 10.23 -21.82
C ASN A 398 -14.01 9.40 -21.17
N GLN A 399 -12.73 9.81 -21.32
CA GLN A 399 -11.62 9.15 -20.63
C GLN A 399 -11.78 9.28 -19.10
N PHE A 400 -12.13 10.47 -18.63
CA PHE A 400 -12.34 10.72 -17.20
C PHE A 400 -13.48 9.90 -16.57
N THR A 401 -14.52 9.58 -17.36
CA THR A 401 -15.66 8.76 -16.91
C THR A 401 -15.52 7.28 -17.22
N PHE A 402 -14.49 6.89 -17.98
CA PHE A 402 -14.33 5.52 -18.47
C PHE A 402 -14.23 4.49 -17.34
N SER A 403 -13.63 4.87 -16.21
CA SER A 403 -13.53 4.01 -15.03
C SER A 403 -14.87 3.47 -14.54
N MET A 404 -15.98 4.17 -14.79
CA MET A 404 -17.32 3.71 -14.41
C MET A 404 -17.79 2.49 -15.21
N MET A 405 -17.17 2.18 -16.36
CA MET A 405 -17.48 0.97 -17.13
C MET A 405 -17.06 -0.30 -16.39
N TYR A 406 -16.06 -0.20 -15.51
CA TYR A 406 -15.52 -1.34 -14.76
C TYR A 406 -15.46 -1.10 -13.23
N ALA A 407 -15.97 0.03 -12.73
CA ALA A 407 -15.87 0.44 -11.32
C ALA A 407 -16.37 -0.61 -10.30
N PHE A 408 -17.18 -1.56 -10.74
CA PHE A 408 -17.77 -2.63 -9.91
C PHE A 408 -17.31 -4.04 -10.31
N SER A 409 -16.28 -4.15 -11.17
CA SER A 409 -15.72 -5.46 -11.55
C SER A 409 -14.82 -6.06 -10.46
N GLU A 410 -14.24 -5.22 -9.63
CA GLU A 410 -13.36 -5.55 -8.51
C GLU A 410 -13.69 -4.66 -7.30
N ASN A 411 -13.17 -4.99 -6.13
CA ASN A 411 -13.23 -4.12 -4.96
C ASN A 411 -12.05 -3.13 -5.04
N TYR A 412 -12.28 -1.94 -5.54
CA TYR A 412 -11.21 -1.00 -5.82
C TYR A 412 -10.86 -0.08 -4.64
N ILE A 413 -9.55 0.23 -4.54
CA ILE A 413 -9.00 1.41 -3.87
C ILE A 413 -8.55 2.36 -4.97
N LEU A 414 -8.89 3.64 -4.86
CA LEU A 414 -8.44 4.70 -5.77
C LEU A 414 -7.12 5.27 -5.25
N PRO A 415 -5.96 4.93 -5.87
CA PRO A 415 -4.67 5.36 -5.37
C PRO A 415 -4.23 6.67 -6.00
N ILE A 416 -3.80 7.63 -5.19
CA ILE A 416 -2.85 8.67 -5.58
C ILE A 416 -1.61 8.41 -4.73
N SER A 417 -0.81 7.44 -5.17
CA SER A 417 0.31 6.87 -4.45
C SER A 417 1.62 7.66 -4.64
N HIS A 418 2.67 7.21 -3.94
CA HIS A 418 4.02 7.76 -4.06
C HIS A 418 4.55 7.76 -5.49
N ASP A 419 4.26 6.72 -6.28
CA ASP A 419 4.72 6.59 -7.66
C ASP A 419 4.24 7.71 -8.59
N GLU A 420 3.15 8.37 -8.24
CA GLU A 420 2.55 9.40 -9.08
C GLU A 420 3.13 10.79 -8.86
N VAL A 421 4.01 10.96 -7.89
CA VAL A 421 4.59 12.26 -7.50
C VAL A 421 6.13 12.26 -7.46
N VAL A 422 6.75 11.40 -8.28
CA VAL A 422 8.20 11.20 -8.40
C VAL A 422 8.62 11.06 -9.87
N HIS A 423 9.93 11.03 -10.11
CA HIS A 423 10.54 10.66 -11.40
C HIS A 423 10.08 11.50 -12.61
N GLY A 424 9.86 12.80 -12.44
CA GLY A 424 9.46 13.71 -13.51
C GLY A 424 7.96 13.73 -13.77
N LYS A 425 7.15 13.06 -12.91
CA LYS A 425 5.68 13.06 -13.01
C LYS A 425 5.03 14.30 -12.39
N LYS A 426 5.78 15.22 -11.79
CA LYS A 426 5.35 16.42 -11.06
C LYS A 426 4.65 16.10 -9.74
N SER A 427 4.50 17.10 -8.85
CA SER A 427 3.60 16.98 -7.71
C SER A 427 2.14 16.95 -8.16
N LEU A 428 1.24 16.43 -7.33
CA LEU A 428 -0.20 16.37 -7.69
C LEU A 428 -0.78 17.75 -7.98
N LEU A 429 -0.37 18.79 -7.24
CA LEU A 429 -0.78 20.18 -7.50
C LEU A 429 -0.24 20.69 -8.85
N ASP A 430 1.01 20.37 -9.18
CA ASP A 430 1.69 20.90 -10.37
C ASP A 430 1.28 20.20 -11.67
N LYS A 431 0.57 19.07 -11.58
CA LYS A 431 0.01 18.39 -12.77
C LYS A 431 -0.98 19.26 -13.53
N ALA A 432 -1.77 20.10 -12.85
CA ALA A 432 -2.77 20.94 -13.51
C ALA A 432 -2.12 22.04 -14.37
N SER A 433 -2.40 22.03 -15.68
CA SER A 433 -1.91 23.01 -16.67
C SER A 433 -2.77 24.27 -16.67
N VAL A 434 -2.71 25.07 -15.59
CA VAL A 434 -3.50 26.31 -15.39
C VAL A 434 -2.67 27.35 -14.63
N SER A 435 -3.26 28.55 -14.37
CA SER A 435 -2.64 29.58 -13.55
C SER A 435 -2.31 29.07 -12.14
N TYR A 436 -1.41 29.77 -11.44
CA TYR A 436 -1.03 29.37 -10.08
C TYR A 436 -2.25 29.25 -9.14
N GLU A 437 -3.13 30.23 -9.14
CA GLU A 437 -4.32 30.25 -8.30
C GLU A 437 -5.31 29.15 -8.69
N ASP A 438 -5.47 28.91 -9.99
CA ASP A 438 -6.37 27.88 -10.52
C ASP A 438 -5.87 26.45 -10.24
N LYS A 439 -4.55 26.24 -10.05
CA LYS A 439 -4.02 24.94 -9.63
C LYS A 439 -4.68 24.46 -8.34
N PHE A 440 -4.80 25.34 -7.35
CA PHE A 440 -5.42 24.99 -6.06
C PHE A 440 -6.92 24.73 -6.19
N SER A 441 -7.62 25.48 -7.06
CA SER A 441 -9.04 25.24 -7.33
C SER A 441 -9.25 23.92 -8.05
N ASN A 442 -8.44 23.61 -9.09
CA ASN A 442 -8.45 22.33 -9.79
C ASN A 442 -8.15 21.16 -8.84
N TYR A 443 -7.11 21.31 -8.01
CA TYR A 443 -6.73 20.31 -7.02
C TYR A 443 -7.90 20.01 -6.07
N ARG A 444 -8.54 21.04 -5.49
CA ARG A 444 -9.71 20.86 -4.62
C ARG A 444 -10.90 20.22 -5.34
N ALA A 445 -11.14 20.60 -6.60
CA ALA A 445 -12.19 19.97 -7.40
C ALA A 445 -11.91 18.50 -7.64
N PHE A 446 -10.67 18.16 -7.98
CA PHE A 446 -10.23 16.78 -8.21
C PHE A 446 -10.34 15.91 -6.95
N MET A 447 -9.82 16.39 -5.82
CA MET A 447 -9.94 15.67 -4.55
C MET A 447 -11.41 15.46 -4.15
N GLY A 448 -12.26 16.48 -4.39
CA GLY A 448 -13.69 16.34 -4.19
C GLY A 448 -14.32 15.27 -5.09
N TYR A 449 -13.97 15.22 -6.37
CA TYR A 449 -14.44 14.17 -7.27
C TYR A 449 -13.96 12.78 -6.83
N MET A 450 -12.66 12.62 -6.53
CA MET A 450 -12.07 11.38 -6.08
C MET A 450 -12.79 10.82 -4.83
N MET A 451 -13.04 11.67 -3.83
CA MET A 451 -13.67 11.24 -2.58
C MET A 451 -15.13 10.79 -2.77
N ALA A 452 -15.79 11.24 -3.83
CA ALA A 452 -17.17 10.86 -4.17
C ALA A 452 -17.24 9.68 -5.16
N HIS A 453 -16.20 9.44 -5.96
CA HIS A 453 -16.16 8.32 -6.91
C HIS A 453 -16.25 6.97 -6.15
N PRO A 454 -16.95 5.93 -6.69
CA PRO A 454 -16.96 4.60 -6.08
C PRO A 454 -15.56 4.03 -5.85
N GLY A 455 -15.40 3.32 -4.75
CA GLY A 455 -14.12 2.73 -4.31
C GLY A 455 -13.56 3.38 -3.05
N LYS A 456 -12.66 2.68 -2.38
CA LYS A 456 -11.92 3.17 -1.20
C LYS A 456 -10.85 4.17 -1.63
N LYS A 457 -10.20 4.84 -0.69
CA LYS A 457 -9.31 5.98 -0.97
C LYS A 457 -7.91 5.74 -0.43
N LEU A 458 -6.91 6.15 -1.23
CA LEU A 458 -5.52 6.22 -0.80
C LEU A 458 -4.91 7.53 -1.29
N ASN A 459 -4.23 8.23 -0.40
CA ASN A 459 -3.53 9.47 -0.68
C ASN A 459 -2.14 9.43 -0.06
N PHE A 460 -1.12 9.67 -0.90
CA PHE A 460 0.27 9.72 -0.45
C PHE A 460 0.54 11.02 0.33
N MET A 461 1.36 10.92 1.37
CA MET A 461 1.78 12.03 2.19
C MET A 461 2.33 13.22 1.38
N GLY A 462 1.97 14.43 1.79
CA GLY A 462 2.36 15.67 1.12
C GLY A 462 1.38 16.15 0.05
N ASN A 463 0.54 15.27 -0.52
CA ASN A 463 -0.50 15.69 -1.44
C ASN A 463 -1.50 16.63 -0.74
N GLU A 464 -1.83 16.38 0.52
CA GLU A 464 -2.76 17.20 1.30
C GLU A 464 -2.18 18.58 1.72
N ILE A 465 -0.85 18.74 1.66
CA ILE A 465 -0.13 20.01 1.91
C ILE A 465 -0.08 20.87 0.63
N PRO A 466 -0.61 20.45 -0.48
CA PRO A 466 -0.40 20.67 -1.89
C PRO A 466 1.02 21.20 -2.22
N GLN A 467 1.98 20.30 -2.15
CA GLN A 467 3.39 20.59 -2.47
C GLN A 467 3.54 21.02 -3.94
N MET A 468 4.48 21.96 -4.18
CA MET A 468 4.80 22.47 -5.53
C MET A 468 5.76 21.56 -6.30
N ILE A 469 6.53 20.74 -5.59
CA ILE A 469 7.58 19.89 -6.14
C ILE A 469 7.31 18.44 -5.80
N GLU A 470 7.93 17.56 -6.57
CA GLU A 470 7.88 16.11 -6.33
C GLU A 470 8.38 15.74 -4.95
N TRP A 471 7.86 14.63 -4.43
CA TRP A 471 8.40 14.02 -3.22
C TRP A 471 9.86 13.60 -3.41
N ASN A 472 10.62 13.67 -2.35
CA ASN A 472 12.01 13.24 -2.29
C ASN A 472 12.31 12.67 -0.90
N GLU A 473 12.81 11.44 -0.85
CA GLU A 473 13.09 10.69 0.36
C GLU A 473 14.22 11.29 1.22
N GLU A 474 15.07 12.12 0.65
CA GLU A 474 16.21 12.72 1.37
C GLU A 474 15.81 13.88 2.27
N ARG A 475 14.59 14.43 2.13
CA ARG A 475 14.10 15.59 2.90
C ARG A 475 12.70 15.35 3.45
N GLU A 476 12.33 16.13 4.47
CA GLU A 476 10.95 16.12 4.97
C GLU A 476 9.98 16.78 3.99
N LEU A 477 8.67 16.54 4.20
CA LEU A 477 7.62 17.25 3.49
C LEU A 477 7.74 18.76 3.68
N ASP A 478 7.28 19.51 2.70
CA ASP A 478 7.35 20.99 2.69
C ASP A 478 6.37 21.63 3.70
N TRP A 479 6.45 21.23 4.98
CA TRP A 479 5.59 21.72 6.09
C TRP A 479 5.52 23.23 6.18
N PHE A 480 6.58 23.95 5.76
CA PHE A 480 6.63 25.41 5.74
C PHE A 480 5.56 26.02 4.83
N LEU A 481 5.03 25.29 3.85
CA LEU A 481 3.99 25.74 2.93
C LEU A 481 2.69 26.07 3.69
N LEU A 482 2.43 25.42 4.81
CA LEU A 482 1.24 25.71 5.63
C LEU A 482 1.25 27.14 6.27
N LYS A 483 2.38 27.84 6.19
CA LYS A 483 2.45 29.27 6.55
C LYS A 483 1.81 30.18 5.50
N TYR A 484 1.58 29.67 4.29
CA TYR A 484 0.96 30.41 3.20
C TYR A 484 -0.54 30.15 3.14
N PRO A 485 -1.39 31.20 3.14
CA PRO A 485 -2.83 31.07 3.29
C PRO A 485 -3.50 30.13 2.29
N ILE A 486 -3.03 30.06 1.04
CA ILE A 486 -3.63 29.22 0.01
C ILE A 486 -3.35 27.74 0.24
N HIS A 487 -2.16 27.37 0.72
CA HIS A 487 -1.78 26.01 1.08
C HIS A 487 -2.53 25.56 2.35
N ASP A 488 -2.54 26.39 3.41
CA ASP A 488 -3.27 26.11 4.66
C ASP A 488 -4.77 25.93 4.39
N ALA A 489 -5.35 26.80 3.57
CA ALA A 489 -6.77 26.71 3.21
C ALA A 489 -7.08 25.42 2.43
N THR A 490 -6.19 24.98 1.56
CA THR A 490 -6.35 23.73 0.79
C THR A 490 -6.15 22.51 1.68
N HIS A 491 -5.18 22.53 2.58
CA HIS A 491 -4.98 21.50 3.60
C HIS A 491 -6.22 21.36 4.49
N ARG A 492 -6.79 22.48 4.93
CA ARG A 492 -8.06 22.50 5.68
C ARG A 492 -9.23 21.92 4.87
N TYR A 493 -9.26 22.15 3.56
CA TYR A 493 -10.27 21.54 2.70
C TYR A 493 -10.13 20.01 2.69
N VAL A 494 -8.93 19.46 2.53
CA VAL A 494 -8.71 18.02 2.54
C VAL A 494 -9.13 17.42 3.89
N LYS A 495 -8.79 18.07 5.01
CA LYS A 495 -9.25 17.65 6.35
C LYS A 495 -10.77 17.59 6.45
N ASP A 496 -11.48 18.65 6.02
CA ASP A 496 -12.94 18.72 6.06
C ASP A 496 -13.58 17.71 5.10
N LEU A 497 -12.95 17.47 3.94
CA LEU A 497 -13.39 16.50 2.94
C LEU A 497 -13.28 15.05 3.50
N ASN A 498 -12.16 14.71 4.14
CA ASN A 498 -11.97 13.42 4.81
C ASN A 498 -12.99 13.21 5.93
N ALA A 499 -13.25 14.25 6.73
CA ALA A 499 -14.29 14.21 7.78
C ALA A 499 -15.69 13.99 7.18
N PHE A 500 -15.99 14.65 6.05
CA PHE A 500 -17.25 14.47 5.32
C PHE A 500 -17.38 13.04 4.80
N TYR A 501 -16.35 12.51 4.15
CA TYR A 501 -16.32 11.13 3.68
C TYR A 501 -16.59 10.14 4.81
N LYS A 502 -15.86 10.25 5.91
CA LYS A 502 -16.01 9.36 7.08
C LYS A 502 -17.43 9.38 7.65
N LYS A 503 -18.07 10.55 7.67
CA LYS A 503 -19.41 10.76 8.25
C LYS A 503 -20.54 10.27 7.35
N HIS A 504 -20.40 10.35 6.03
CA HIS A 504 -21.48 10.14 5.06
C HIS A 504 -21.41 8.74 4.44
N SER A 505 -22.22 7.82 4.97
CA SER A 505 -22.26 6.42 4.52
C SER A 505 -22.67 6.26 3.06
N GLU A 506 -23.30 7.25 2.48
CA GLU A 506 -23.62 7.32 1.06
C GLU A 506 -22.37 7.20 0.17
N LEU A 507 -21.20 7.63 0.66
CA LEU A 507 -19.96 7.68 -0.10
C LEU A 507 -19.16 6.37 -0.08
N TRP A 508 -19.50 5.41 0.80
CA TRP A 508 -18.69 4.21 0.99
C TRP A 508 -19.45 2.91 1.26
N GLN A 509 -20.74 2.97 1.65
CA GLN A 509 -21.45 1.77 2.08
C GLN A 509 -21.81 0.84 0.91
N LEU A 510 -22.18 1.41 -0.24
CA LEU A 510 -22.60 0.66 -1.42
C LEU A 510 -21.60 0.84 -2.58
N ASP A 511 -20.31 0.67 -2.29
CA ASP A 511 -19.24 0.82 -3.29
C ASP A 511 -19.18 -0.32 -4.31
N GLY A 512 -19.81 -1.46 -4.03
CA GLY A 512 -19.70 -2.66 -4.85
C GLY A 512 -20.72 -2.78 -5.99
N GLY A 513 -21.51 -1.73 -6.30
CA GLY A 513 -22.50 -1.85 -7.36
C GLY A 513 -23.28 -0.59 -7.69
N TRP A 514 -24.02 -0.66 -8.78
CA TRP A 514 -24.86 0.44 -9.29
C TRP A 514 -25.94 0.90 -8.31
N THR A 515 -26.29 0.13 -7.31
CA THR A 515 -27.26 0.51 -6.26
C THR A 515 -26.75 1.70 -5.43
N GLY A 516 -25.45 1.89 -5.36
CA GLY A 516 -24.78 3.01 -4.66
C GLY A 516 -24.44 4.21 -5.54
N PHE A 517 -24.75 4.16 -6.85
CA PHE A 517 -24.34 5.19 -7.79
C PHE A 517 -25.39 5.45 -8.86
N ARG A 518 -25.62 6.72 -9.21
CA ARG A 518 -26.48 7.11 -10.33
C ARG A 518 -25.98 8.39 -10.99
N TRP A 519 -25.80 8.36 -12.32
CA TRP A 519 -25.55 9.56 -13.12
C TRP A 519 -26.79 10.46 -13.19
N HIS A 520 -26.57 11.76 -13.10
CA HIS A 520 -27.54 12.81 -13.40
C HIS A 520 -27.15 13.56 -14.68
N GLU A 521 -25.85 13.79 -14.87
CA GLU A 521 -25.27 14.40 -16.04
C GLU A 521 -23.85 13.86 -16.28
N VAL A 522 -23.61 13.31 -17.45
CA VAL A 522 -22.33 12.72 -17.84
C VAL A 522 -21.85 13.20 -19.21
N GLU A 523 -22.71 13.90 -19.97
CA GLU A 523 -22.45 14.30 -21.35
C GLU A 523 -22.19 15.79 -21.52
N ASP A 524 -22.07 16.58 -20.44
CA ASP A 524 -21.83 18.01 -20.51
C ASP A 524 -20.35 18.33 -20.83
N VAL A 525 -19.97 18.00 -22.05
CA VAL A 525 -18.61 18.18 -22.60
C VAL A 525 -18.23 19.68 -22.66
N TRP A 526 -19.22 20.57 -22.88
CA TRP A 526 -18.99 21.99 -23.03
C TRP A 526 -18.53 22.67 -21.74
N ASN A 527 -19.11 22.25 -20.63
CA ASN A 527 -18.77 22.79 -19.33
C ASN A 527 -17.75 21.90 -18.59
N ASN A 528 -17.34 20.73 -19.13
CA ASN A 528 -16.57 19.73 -18.40
C ASN A 528 -17.16 19.46 -17.01
N CYS A 529 -18.50 19.29 -16.98
CA CYS A 529 -19.27 19.16 -15.75
C CYS A 529 -19.84 17.74 -15.62
N PHE A 530 -19.66 17.15 -14.45
CA PHE A 530 -20.12 15.80 -14.12
C PHE A 530 -21.06 15.88 -12.92
N VAL A 531 -22.22 15.24 -13.01
CA VAL A 531 -23.19 15.18 -11.92
C VAL A 531 -23.63 13.76 -11.66
N PHE A 532 -23.47 13.30 -10.45
CA PHE A 532 -23.91 11.98 -10.01
C PHE A 532 -24.37 12.00 -8.56
N SER A 533 -25.08 10.97 -8.14
CA SER A 533 -25.38 10.73 -6.73
C SER A 533 -24.74 9.45 -6.21
N ARG A 534 -24.36 9.51 -4.95
CA ARG A 534 -24.00 8.35 -4.13
C ARG A 534 -25.11 8.10 -3.14
N MET A 535 -25.38 6.82 -2.87
CA MET A 535 -26.52 6.39 -2.04
C MET A 535 -26.10 5.37 -0.99
N ASN A 536 -26.78 5.36 0.16
CA ASN A 536 -26.64 4.33 1.19
C ASN A 536 -27.83 3.36 1.18
N SER A 537 -27.75 2.33 2.01
CA SER A 537 -28.81 1.31 2.14
C SER A 537 -30.13 1.83 2.72
N LYS A 538 -30.13 3.04 3.31
CA LYS A 538 -31.35 3.70 3.84
C LYS A 538 -32.05 4.55 2.80
N GLY A 539 -31.49 4.69 1.58
CA GLY A 539 -31.99 5.55 0.53
C GLY A 539 -31.68 7.03 0.70
N ASP A 540 -30.74 7.38 1.60
CA ASP A 540 -30.18 8.72 1.64
C ASP A 540 -29.21 8.88 0.48
N SER A 541 -29.07 10.11 -0.02
CA SER A 541 -28.20 10.40 -1.16
C SER A 541 -27.44 11.70 -0.99
N VAL A 542 -26.22 11.71 -1.50
CA VAL A 542 -25.39 12.88 -1.72
C VAL A 542 -25.27 13.08 -3.22
N ILE A 543 -25.70 14.24 -3.72
CA ILE A 543 -25.51 14.64 -5.12
C ILE A 543 -24.19 15.39 -5.21
N VAL A 544 -23.37 15.01 -6.18
CA VAL A 544 -22.04 15.60 -6.42
C VAL A 544 -22.04 16.27 -7.77
N ILE A 545 -21.63 17.53 -7.81
CA ILE A 545 -21.43 18.31 -9.03
C ILE A 545 -19.97 18.70 -9.09
N SER A 546 -19.26 18.25 -10.13
CA SER A 546 -17.86 18.61 -10.37
C SER A 546 -17.73 19.37 -11.67
N ASN A 547 -17.27 20.61 -11.60
CA ASN A 547 -16.97 21.48 -12.74
C ASN A 547 -15.45 21.59 -12.89
N PHE A 548 -14.92 21.07 -13.98
CA PHE A 548 -13.50 21.14 -14.32
C PHE A 548 -13.17 22.17 -15.39
N SER A 549 -14.09 23.09 -15.67
CA SER A 549 -13.85 24.27 -16.53
C SER A 549 -13.60 25.54 -15.72
N GLY A 550 -12.97 26.54 -16.34
CA GLY A 550 -12.81 27.87 -15.79
C GLY A 550 -14.10 28.73 -15.84
N ASN A 551 -15.25 28.15 -16.20
CA ASN A 551 -16.50 28.86 -16.38
C ASN A 551 -17.38 28.80 -15.12
N TYR A 552 -17.92 29.93 -14.71
CA TYR A 552 -19.03 29.98 -13.77
C TYR A 552 -20.35 29.60 -14.46
N ILE A 553 -21.02 28.56 -13.97
CA ILE A 553 -22.28 28.09 -14.55
C ILE A 553 -23.43 28.56 -13.65
N LYS A 554 -24.18 29.53 -14.13
CA LYS A 554 -25.30 30.09 -13.39
C LYS A 554 -26.57 29.28 -13.61
N ASN A 555 -27.30 29.00 -12.52
CA ASN A 555 -28.59 28.29 -12.56
C ASN A 555 -28.51 26.96 -13.33
N TYR A 556 -27.47 26.20 -13.10
CA TYR A 556 -27.29 24.90 -13.73
C TYR A 556 -28.41 23.93 -13.28
N GLU A 557 -29.24 23.50 -14.23
CA GLU A 557 -30.37 22.62 -13.96
C GLU A 557 -29.93 21.18 -13.90
N ILE A 558 -30.25 20.50 -12.81
CA ILE A 558 -30.01 19.04 -12.60
C ILE A 558 -31.32 18.36 -12.23
N GLY A 559 -31.52 17.14 -12.75
CA GLY A 559 -32.63 16.28 -12.33
C GLY A 559 -32.39 15.69 -10.95
N VAL A 560 -33.42 15.62 -10.10
CA VAL A 560 -33.34 15.02 -8.78
C VAL A 560 -34.58 14.16 -8.49
N SER A 561 -34.41 13.08 -7.67
CA SER A 561 -35.47 12.11 -7.43
C SER A 561 -36.43 12.51 -6.29
N LYS A 562 -35.99 13.36 -5.35
CA LYS A 562 -36.79 13.73 -4.19
C LYS A 562 -37.27 15.18 -4.30
N TRP A 563 -38.55 15.40 -4.02
CA TRP A 563 -39.09 16.76 -3.84
C TRP A 563 -38.58 17.36 -2.54
N GLY A 564 -38.37 18.66 -2.52
CA GLY A 564 -38.10 19.40 -1.29
C GLY A 564 -36.96 20.41 -1.37
N SER A 565 -36.41 20.76 -0.22
CA SER A 565 -35.29 21.68 -0.11
C SER A 565 -33.96 20.94 -0.06
N TYR A 566 -32.94 21.57 -0.62
CA TYR A 566 -31.57 21.05 -0.65
C TYR A 566 -30.61 22.08 -0.07
N LYS A 567 -29.45 21.60 0.37
CA LYS A 567 -28.33 22.46 0.79
C LYS A 567 -27.01 21.94 0.28
N VAL A 568 -26.10 22.85 -0.02
CA VAL A 568 -24.70 22.52 -0.26
C VAL A 568 -24.05 22.23 1.08
N ALA A 569 -23.71 20.96 1.31
CA ALA A 569 -23.11 20.49 2.56
C ALA A 569 -21.59 20.70 2.58
N LEU A 570 -20.94 20.58 1.40
CA LEU A 570 -19.53 20.88 1.21
C LEU A 570 -19.34 21.55 -0.15
N ASN A 571 -18.54 22.62 -0.19
CA ASN A 571 -18.20 23.39 -1.39
C ASN A 571 -16.69 23.62 -1.42
N SER A 572 -15.99 23.03 -2.39
CA SER A 572 -14.54 23.19 -2.56
C SER A 572 -14.13 24.65 -2.87
N ASP A 573 -15.06 25.47 -3.36
CA ASP A 573 -14.89 26.90 -3.67
C ASP A 573 -15.31 27.83 -2.52
N ALA A 574 -15.56 27.31 -1.31
CA ALA A 574 -15.93 28.15 -0.17
C ALA A 574 -14.77 29.09 0.22
N LYS A 575 -15.12 30.31 0.72
CA LYS A 575 -14.11 31.31 1.14
C LYS A 575 -13.13 30.78 2.19
N LYS A 576 -13.58 29.91 3.07
CA LYS A 576 -12.70 29.29 4.09
C LYS A 576 -11.59 28.41 3.48
N TYR A 577 -11.72 28.02 2.22
CA TYR A 577 -10.74 27.27 1.43
C TYR A 577 -10.04 28.13 0.36
N ASN A 578 -10.09 29.45 0.53
CA ASN A 578 -9.55 30.42 -0.43
C ASN A 578 -10.20 30.36 -1.82
N GLY A 579 -11.48 29.95 -1.88
CA GLY A 579 -12.28 29.98 -3.10
C GLY A 579 -13.00 31.31 -3.32
N SER A 580 -13.71 31.45 -4.44
CA SER A 580 -14.50 32.65 -4.80
C SER A 580 -15.67 32.88 -3.84
N GLY A 581 -16.16 31.81 -3.21
CA GLY A 581 -17.22 31.84 -2.22
C GLY A 581 -18.62 32.00 -2.83
N VAL A 582 -18.86 31.42 -3.98
CA VAL A 582 -20.20 31.31 -4.54
C VAL A 582 -21.14 30.61 -3.58
N VAL A 583 -22.24 31.23 -3.25
CA VAL A 583 -23.21 30.71 -2.29
C VAL A 583 -24.51 30.32 -3.01
N ASN A 584 -24.98 29.14 -2.72
CA ASN A 584 -26.28 28.63 -3.09
C ASN A 584 -27.23 28.71 -1.88
N ARG A 585 -28.21 29.59 -1.91
CA ARG A 585 -29.22 29.76 -0.85
C ARG A 585 -30.59 29.35 -1.37
N GLY A 586 -31.42 28.77 -0.49
CA GLY A 586 -32.80 28.45 -0.81
C GLY A 586 -32.96 27.51 -2.01
N LEU A 587 -32.12 26.49 -2.08
CA LEU A 587 -32.22 25.45 -3.10
C LEU A 587 -33.52 24.66 -2.91
N HIS A 588 -34.47 24.84 -3.83
CA HIS A 588 -35.75 24.11 -3.85
C HIS A 588 -35.97 23.49 -5.22
N THR A 589 -36.58 22.32 -5.24
CA THR A 589 -36.99 21.65 -6.46
C THR A 589 -38.19 22.32 -7.08
N VAL A 590 -38.28 22.20 -8.40
CA VAL A 590 -39.48 22.54 -9.16
C VAL A 590 -40.03 21.26 -9.81
N THR A 591 -41.36 21.19 -9.98
CA THR A 591 -42.01 20.07 -10.67
C THR A 591 -41.81 20.23 -12.18
N LYS A 592 -40.60 19.88 -12.62
CA LYS A 592 -40.18 19.88 -14.03
C LYS A 592 -39.32 18.66 -14.25
N PRO A 593 -39.78 17.68 -15.05
CA PRO A 593 -38.95 16.51 -15.38
C PRO A 593 -37.66 16.95 -16.11
N HIS A 594 -36.52 16.31 -15.72
CA HIS A 594 -35.24 16.57 -16.33
C HIS A 594 -34.38 15.29 -16.38
N LYS A 595 -33.95 14.88 -17.56
CA LYS A 595 -33.07 13.72 -17.79
C LYS A 595 -33.44 12.44 -17.01
N GLY A 596 -34.76 12.11 -17.02
CA GLY A 596 -35.25 10.88 -16.35
C GLY A 596 -35.46 11.01 -14.84
N PHE A 597 -35.51 12.22 -14.32
CA PHE A 597 -35.91 12.56 -12.96
C PHE A 597 -37.20 13.39 -12.95
N ASP A 598 -38.00 13.26 -11.89
CA ASP A 598 -39.31 13.93 -11.79
C ASP A 598 -39.19 15.42 -11.45
N TYR A 599 -38.11 15.82 -10.81
CA TYR A 599 -37.91 17.18 -10.32
C TYR A 599 -36.60 17.77 -10.84
N THR A 600 -36.55 19.10 -10.93
CA THR A 600 -35.36 19.88 -11.31
C THR A 600 -34.91 20.75 -10.14
N LEU A 601 -33.60 20.82 -9.94
CA LEU A 601 -32.90 21.68 -9.01
C LEU A 601 -31.95 22.60 -9.80
N ALA A 602 -32.02 23.92 -9.58
CA ALA A 602 -31.09 24.87 -10.19
C ALA A 602 -29.97 25.26 -9.21
N VAL A 603 -28.73 25.10 -9.64
CA VAL A 603 -27.53 25.29 -8.79
C VAL A 603 -26.55 26.23 -9.49
N ASN A 604 -25.94 27.14 -8.74
CA ASN A 604 -24.81 27.93 -9.24
C ASN A 604 -23.51 27.13 -8.99
N VAL A 605 -22.78 26.82 -10.06
CA VAL A 605 -21.58 26.02 -10.00
C VAL A 605 -20.34 26.87 -10.29
N PRO A 606 -19.43 27.04 -9.30
CA PRO A 606 -18.21 27.82 -9.50
C PRO A 606 -17.26 27.15 -10.49
N PRO A 607 -16.31 27.90 -11.07
CA PRO A 607 -15.20 27.32 -11.82
C PRO A 607 -14.37 26.38 -10.96
N PHE A 608 -13.81 25.34 -11.57
CA PHE A 608 -12.90 24.41 -10.91
C PHE A 608 -13.35 24.02 -9.49
N SER A 609 -14.56 23.47 -9.37
CA SER A 609 -15.17 23.18 -8.08
C SER A 609 -15.92 21.86 -8.04
N THR A 610 -15.99 21.27 -6.83
CA THR A 610 -16.88 20.16 -6.52
C THR A 610 -17.80 20.55 -5.38
N LEU A 611 -19.10 20.37 -5.59
CA LEU A 611 -20.16 20.61 -4.64
C LEU A 611 -20.79 19.30 -4.19
N TYR A 612 -21.01 19.14 -2.90
CA TYR A 612 -21.77 18.05 -2.30
C TYR A 612 -23.11 18.59 -1.81
N ILE A 613 -24.20 18.05 -2.32
CA ILE A 613 -25.55 18.54 -2.07
C ILE A 613 -26.37 17.43 -1.42
N ILE A 614 -27.01 17.75 -0.32
CA ILE A 614 -27.90 16.83 0.41
C ILE A 614 -29.32 17.40 0.50
N ASN A 615 -30.31 16.50 0.55
CA ASN A 615 -31.68 16.86 0.80
C ASN A 615 -31.83 17.31 2.28
N ASN A 616 -32.51 18.44 2.51
CA ASN A 616 -32.92 18.83 3.86
C ASN A 616 -34.24 18.14 4.17
N GLN A 617 -34.20 16.98 4.77
CA GLN A 617 -35.41 16.33 5.31
C GLN A 617 -35.93 17.07 6.52
#